data_d3d8841fb4bd211053ea42c924488a1f
#
_entry.id   d3d8841fb4bd211053ea42c924488a1f
#
_cell.length_a   1.000
_cell.length_b   1.000
_cell.length_c   1.000
_cell.angle_alpha   90.00
_cell.angle_beta   90.00
_cell.angle_gamma   90.00
#
_symmetry.space_group_name_H-M   'P 1'
#
loop_
_entity.id
_entity.type
_entity.pdbx_description
1 polymer ?
#
loop_
_entity_poly.entity_id
_entity_poly.type
_entity_poly.pdbx_seq_one_letter_code
_entity_poly.pdbx_strand_id
1 'polypeptide(L)'
;ALLYQHLKGMGATVKCMLPSREGDGYGLSRNAIRSIHDKGCKLIVTVDNGISAVEEADYAAELGIDLIITDHHLPPETLPKAIAVVDPRREDDTSPFKGLCGAGVAFKLCAALDGCPPEEMLEYCGDLAAVGTVADVMPLTGENRTIVKAGLRQLQNTDRPGFCALLEEVGLAGKPVTAENISYAIAP
;
A
#
# COMPACT_ATOMS: atom_id res chain seq x y z
N ALA A 1 2.75 -2.36 5.19
CA ALA A 1 3.13 -3.73 5.55
C ALA A 1 3.52 -4.55 4.31
N LEU A 2 2.66 -4.67 3.30
CA LEU A 2 2.83 -5.51 2.10
C LEU A 2 4.16 -5.23 1.40
N LEU A 3 4.35 -4.04 0.82
CA LEU A 3 5.57 -3.67 0.10
C LEU A 3 6.83 -3.74 0.98
N TYR A 4 6.73 -3.37 2.27
CA TYR A 4 7.85 -3.47 3.21
C TYR A 4 8.34 -4.92 3.36
N GLN A 5 7.42 -5.87 3.59
CA GLN A 5 7.76 -7.28 3.74
C GLN A 5 8.35 -7.85 2.45
N HIS A 6 7.77 -7.49 1.32
CA HIS A 6 8.23 -7.93 0.00
C HIS A 6 9.67 -7.46 -0.28
N LEU A 7 9.93 -6.17 -0.19
CA LEU A 7 11.28 -5.61 -0.43
C LEU A 7 12.31 -6.14 0.56
N LYS A 8 11.92 -6.35 1.82
CA LYS A 8 12.80 -6.99 2.81
C LYS A 8 13.12 -8.44 2.44
N GLY A 9 12.14 -9.20 1.95
CA GLY A 9 12.33 -10.55 1.43
C GLY A 9 13.29 -10.62 0.25
N MET A 10 13.31 -9.60 -0.61
CA MET A 10 14.28 -9.43 -1.70
C MET A 10 15.68 -9.03 -1.22
N GLY A 11 15.92 -8.85 0.08
CA GLY A 11 17.20 -8.46 0.65
C GLY A 11 17.48 -6.94 0.68
N ALA A 12 16.48 -6.10 0.38
CA ALA A 12 16.65 -4.66 0.43
C ALA A 12 16.75 -4.15 1.89
N THR A 13 17.56 -3.11 2.11
CA THR A 13 17.60 -2.37 3.37
C THR A 13 16.43 -1.39 3.42
N VAL A 14 15.34 -1.79 4.04
CA VAL A 14 14.07 -1.05 4.05
C VAL A 14 13.71 -0.58 5.45
N LYS A 15 13.20 0.64 5.55
CA LYS A 15 12.55 1.19 6.74
C LYS A 15 11.13 1.61 6.38
N CYS A 16 10.18 1.40 7.27
CA CYS A 16 8.82 1.89 7.14
C CYS A 16 8.65 3.13 8.02
N MET A 17 8.06 4.17 7.46
CA MET A 17 7.66 5.37 8.20
C MET A 17 6.15 5.55 8.01
N LEU A 18 5.42 5.63 9.12
CA LEU A 18 4.01 5.97 9.14
C LEU A 18 3.88 7.43 9.59
N PRO A 19 3.23 8.30 8.80
CA PRO A 19 3.00 9.68 9.20
C PRO A 19 2.18 9.76 10.49
N SER A 20 2.53 10.69 11.37
CA SER A 20 1.72 10.98 12.56
C SER A 20 0.55 11.89 12.16
N ARG A 21 -0.68 11.48 12.50
CA ARG A 21 -1.88 12.30 12.25
C ARG A 21 -1.89 13.61 13.04
N GLU A 22 -1.17 13.68 14.17
CA GLU A 22 -1.18 14.82 15.09
C GLU A 22 -0.11 15.88 14.81
N GLY A 23 0.92 15.59 14.01
CA GLY A 23 2.05 16.52 13.82
C GLY A 23 2.39 16.87 12.38
N ASP A 24 2.33 15.92 11.47
CA ASP A 24 2.87 16.05 10.10
C ASP A 24 1.78 16.19 9.01
N GLY A 25 0.51 16.10 9.39
CA GLY A 25 -0.59 16.04 8.43
C GLY A 25 -0.71 14.67 7.77
N TYR A 26 -1.61 14.57 6.78
CA TYR A 26 -1.81 13.35 6.02
C TYR A 26 -0.83 13.30 4.83
N GLY A 27 -0.14 12.16 4.66
CA GLY A 27 0.69 11.90 3.48
C GLY A 27 2.18 12.24 3.68
N LEU A 28 2.85 12.61 2.58
CA LEU A 28 4.25 12.96 2.56
C LEU A 28 4.43 14.41 3.03
N SER A 29 5.29 14.65 4.03
CA SER A 29 5.59 15.99 4.55
C SER A 29 7.08 16.32 4.43
N ARG A 30 7.41 17.63 4.39
CA ARG A 30 8.81 18.12 4.39
C ARG A 30 9.58 17.63 5.63
N ASN A 31 8.93 17.57 6.80
CA ASN A 31 9.55 17.07 8.03
C ASN A 31 9.88 15.57 7.92
N ALA A 32 8.96 14.76 7.38
CA ALA A 32 9.20 13.35 7.13
C ALA A 32 10.37 13.15 6.16
N ILE A 33 10.40 13.89 5.05
CA ILE A 33 11.49 13.82 4.05
C ILE A 33 12.83 14.20 4.69
N ARG A 34 12.88 15.27 5.47
CA ARG A 34 14.10 15.68 6.19
C ARG A 34 14.56 14.59 7.16
N SER A 35 13.66 14.04 7.95
CA SER A 35 13.98 12.94 8.88
C SER A 35 14.50 11.69 8.17
N ILE A 36 13.97 11.39 6.98
CA ILE A 36 14.42 10.27 6.13
C ILE A 36 15.82 10.56 5.57
N HIS A 37 16.06 11.78 5.08
CA HIS A 37 17.36 12.24 4.59
C HIS A 37 18.44 12.12 5.68
N ASP A 38 18.16 12.60 6.90
CA ASP A 38 19.11 12.62 8.00
C ASP A 38 19.47 11.19 8.49
N LYS A 39 18.61 10.20 8.19
CA LYS A 39 18.87 8.77 8.40
C LYS A 39 19.66 8.12 7.26
N GLY A 40 20.09 8.91 6.27
CA GLY A 40 20.90 8.45 5.13
C GLY A 40 20.14 7.67 4.07
N CYS A 41 18.80 7.71 4.05
CA CYS A 41 18.01 7.08 3.01
C CYS A 41 18.15 7.85 1.69
N LYS A 42 18.18 7.14 0.58
CA LYS A 42 18.36 7.70 -0.77
C LYS A 42 17.12 7.57 -1.64
N LEU A 43 16.19 6.71 -1.27
CA LEU A 43 14.95 6.45 -1.98
C LEU A 43 13.78 6.47 -1.02
N ILE A 44 12.72 7.16 -1.40
CA ILE A 44 11.41 7.11 -0.78
C ILE A 44 10.44 6.45 -1.75
N VAL A 45 9.69 5.46 -1.27
CA VAL A 45 8.55 4.90 -1.99
C VAL A 45 7.32 5.17 -1.16
N THR A 46 6.41 6.00 -1.66
CA THR A 46 5.11 6.21 -1.00
C THR A 46 4.15 5.08 -1.33
N VAL A 47 3.24 4.80 -0.43
CA VAL A 47 2.14 3.85 -0.64
C VAL A 47 0.86 4.48 -0.12
N ASP A 48 -0.17 4.56 -0.98
CA ASP A 48 -1.47 5.11 -0.64
C ASP A 48 -1.46 6.62 -0.35
N ASN A 49 -0.46 7.31 -0.85
CA ASN A 49 -0.35 8.76 -0.77
C ASN A 49 0.73 9.29 -1.72
N GLY A 50 0.75 10.60 -1.88
CA GLY A 50 1.84 11.31 -2.56
C GLY A 50 1.47 11.85 -3.94
N ILE A 51 0.36 11.43 -4.55
CA ILE A 51 -0.02 11.92 -5.90
C ILE A 51 -0.23 13.44 -5.95
N SER A 52 -0.59 14.05 -4.84
CA SER A 52 -0.78 15.51 -4.71
C SER A 52 0.42 16.24 -4.10
N ALA A 53 1.49 15.53 -3.71
CA ALA A 53 2.64 16.05 -2.98
C ALA A 53 3.67 16.70 -3.92
N VAL A 54 3.27 17.73 -4.70
CA VAL A 54 4.13 18.38 -5.71
C VAL A 54 5.31 19.12 -5.07
N GLU A 55 5.03 19.93 -4.05
CA GLU A 55 6.08 20.69 -3.35
C GLU A 55 7.02 19.79 -2.55
N GLU A 56 6.49 18.70 -1.98
CA GLU A 56 7.27 17.72 -1.24
C GLU A 56 8.20 16.92 -2.18
N ALA A 57 7.75 16.64 -3.40
CA ALA A 57 8.58 16.01 -4.41
C ALA A 57 9.75 16.90 -4.84
N ASP A 58 9.49 18.20 -5.08
CA ASP A 58 10.56 19.17 -5.36
C ASP A 58 11.55 19.24 -4.18
N TYR A 59 11.07 19.25 -2.94
CA TYR A 59 11.91 19.26 -1.75
C TYR A 59 12.74 17.97 -1.58
N ALA A 60 12.19 16.81 -1.90
CA ALA A 60 12.95 15.56 -1.91
C ALA A 60 14.11 15.61 -2.91
N ALA A 61 13.83 16.14 -4.12
CA ALA A 61 14.84 16.32 -5.14
C ALA A 61 15.95 17.30 -4.73
N GLU A 62 15.62 18.42 -4.05
CA GLU A 62 16.59 19.36 -3.47
C GLU A 62 17.55 18.69 -2.48
N LEU A 63 17.07 17.69 -1.74
CA LEU A 63 17.86 16.90 -0.78
C LEU A 63 18.61 15.72 -1.44
N GLY A 64 18.45 15.51 -2.75
CA GLY A 64 19.06 14.40 -3.47
C GLY A 64 18.45 13.04 -3.08
N ILE A 65 17.16 13.02 -2.76
CA ILE A 65 16.38 11.81 -2.48
C ILE A 65 15.56 11.48 -3.72
N ASP A 66 15.70 10.28 -4.20
CA ASP A 66 14.87 9.70 -5.23
C ASP A 66 13.46 9.41 -4.68
N LEU A 67 12.43 9.70 -5.47
CA LEU A 67 11.04 9.51 -5.07
C LEU A 67 10.31 8.60 -6.07
N ILE A 68 9.63 7.60 -5.57
CA ILE A 68 8.64 6.80 -6.31
C ILE A 68 7.31 6.96 -5.60
N ILE A 69 6.29 7.36 -6.34
CA ILE A 69 4.94 7.52 -5.81
C ILE A 69 4.09 6.33 -6.25
N THR A 70 3.45 5.66 -5.29
CA THR A 70 2.39 4.69 -5.58
C THR A 70 1.13 5.11 -4.86
N ASP A 71 0.09 5.40 -5.62
CA ASP A 71 -1.15 5.98 -5.12
C ASP A 71 -2.36 5.49 -5.93
N HIS A 72 -3.56 5.86 -5.49
CA HIS A 72 -4.83 5.56 -6.16
C HIS A 72 -5.83 6.71 -6.07
N HIS A 73 -5.43 7.82 -5.46
CA HIS A 73 -6.24 9.02 -5.38
C HIS A 73 -6.31 9.76 -6.73
N LEU A 74 -7.24 10.70 -6.87
CA LEU A 74 -7.35 11.48 -8.11
C LEU A 74 -6.11 12.36 -8.29
N PRO A 75 -5.42 12.23 -9.44
CA PRO A 75 -4.25 13.04 -9.72
C PRO A 75 -4.60 14.53 -9.88
N PRO A 76 -3.73 15.46 -9.46
CA PRO A 76 -3.83 16.87 -9.80
C PRO A 76 -3.46 17.11 -11.27
N GLU A 77 -3.72 18.34 -11.77
CA GLU A 77 -3.30 18.73 -13.14
C GLU A 77 -1.78 18.61 -13.35
N THR A 78 -1.00 18.93 -12.34
CA THR A 78 0.46 18.81 -12.36
C THR A 78 0.89 17.69 -11.44
N LEU A 79 1.48 16.64 -12.01
CA LEU A 79 2.00 15.53 -11.23
C LEU A 79 3.28 15.92 -10.48
N PRO A 80 3.54 15.33 -9.30
CA PRO A 80 4.81 15.47 -8.60
C PRO A 80 5.99 14.99 -9.45
N LYS A 81 7.12 15.69 -9.38
CA LYS A 81 8.37 15.30 -10.04
C LYS A 81 9.02 14.16 -9.27
N ALA A 82 8.73 12.94 -9.67
CA ALA A 82 9.28 11.71 -9.11
C ALA A 82 9.91 10.86 -10.22
N ILE A 83 10.79 9.92 -9.85
CA ILE A 83 11.36 8.96 -10.81
C ILE A 83 10.27 8.15 -11.48
N ALA A 84 9.26 7.75 -10.71
CA ALA A 84 8.08 7.08 -11.20
C ALA A 84 6.85 7.48 -10.38
N VAL A 85 5.71 7.60 -11.07
CA VAL A 85 4.40 7.82 -10.48
C VAL A 85 3.48 6.70 -10.95
N VAL A 86 3.14 5.78 -10.06
CA VAL A 86 2.28 4.64 -10.32
C VAL A 86 0.92 4.91 -9.71
N ASP A 87 -0.03 5.25 -10.54
CA ASP A 87 -1.40 5.48 -10.14
C ASP A 87 -2.35 5.08 -11.30
N PRO A 88 -3.26 4.13 -11.10
CA PRO A 88 -4.17 3.68 -12.16
C PRO A 88 -5.17 4.76 -12.60
N ARG A 89 -5.33 5.84 -11.83
CA ARG A 89 -6.26 6.94 -12.17
C ARG A 89 -5.64 8.05 -13.02
N ARG A 90 -4.37 7.97 -13.35
CA ARG A 90 -3.74 8.89 -14.30
C ARG A 90 -4.40 8.76 -15.66
N GLU A 91 -4.52 9.88 -16.38
CA GLU A 91 -5.12 9.91 -17.72
C GLU A 91 -4.34 9.07 -18.74
N ASP A 92 -3.01 9.03 -18.61
CA ASP A 92 -2.11 8.28 -19.49
C ASP A 92 -1.92 6.81 -19.09
N ASP A 93 -2.49 6.37 -17.97
CA ASP A 93 -2.45 4.98 -17.54
C ASP A 93 -3.39 4.10 -18.38
N THR A 94 -2.89 2.99 -18.87
CA THR A 94 -3.62 2.06 -19.75
C THR A 94 -4.16 0.83 -19.05
N SER A 95 -3.98 0.71 -17.73
CA SER A 95 -4.49 -0.45 -16.98
C SER A 95 -6.03 -0.54 -17.09
N PRO A 96 -6.56 -1.75 -17.29
CA PRO A 96 -7.99 -1.92 -17.51
C PRO A 96 -8.83 -1.74 -16.25
N PHE A 97 -8.21 -1.80 -15.07
CA PHE A 97 -8.90 -1.66 -13.78
C PHE A 97 -8.34 -0.49 -12.99
N LYS A 98 -9.18 0.53 -12.78
CA LYS A 98 -8.82 1.79 -12.12
C LYS A 98 -9.21 1.83 -10.63
N GLY A 99 -9.85 0.79 -10.13
CA GLY A 99 -10.50 0.77 -8.82
C GLY A 99 -9.68 0.13 -7.70
N LEU A 100 -8.35 0.02 -7.84
CA LEU A 100 -7.50 -0.49 -6.76
C LEU A 100 -7.36 0.55 -5.65
N CYS A 101 -7.25 0.10 -4.38
CA CYS A 101 -6.75 0.91 -3.26
C CYS A 101 -5.22 0.97 -3.27
N GLY A 102 -4.62 1.80 -2.41
CA GLY A 102 -3.16 1.87 -2.29
C GLY A 102 -2.48 0.54 -1.97
N ALA A 103 -3.12 -0.31 -1.14
CA ALA A 103 -2.64 -1.68 -0.90
C ALA A 103 -2.73 -2.56 -2.17
N GLY A 104 -3.76 -2.38 -2.99
CA GLY A 104 -3.92 -3.06 -4.28
C GLY A 104 -2.86 -2.64 -5.30
N VAL A 105 -2.53 -1.35 -5.36
CA VAL A 105 -1.43 -0.84 -6.21
C VAL A 105 -0.09 -1.42 -5.74
N ALA A 106 0.17 -1.41 -4.43
CA ALA A 106 1.39 -2.02 -3.87
C ALA A 106 1.47 -3.53 -4.15
N PHE A 107 0.35 -4.24 -4.11
CA PHE A 107 0.26 -5.65 -4.49
C PHE A 107 0.67 -5.87 -5.96
N LYS A 108 0.15 -5.07 -6.88
CA LYS A 108 0.52 -5.15 -8.31
C LYS A 108 2.00 -4.81 -8.52
N LEU A 109 2.53 -3.83 -7.78
CA LEU A 109 3.95 -3.49 -7.83
C LEU A 109 4.82 -4.67 -7.38
N CYS A 110 4.45 -5.38 -6.31
CA CYS A 110 5.19 -6.56 -5.87
C CYS A 110 5.21 -7.67 -6.94
N ALA A 111 4.07 -7.94 -7.58
CA ALA A 111 4.00 -8.89 -8.68
C ALA A 111 4.90 -8.50 -9.86
N ALA A 112 4.93 -7.20 -10.19
CA ALA A 112 5.79 -6.68 -11.25
C ALA A 112 7.29 -6.77 -10.90
N LEU A 113 7.65 -6.53 -9.64
CA LEU A 113 9.04 -6.66 -9.15
C LEU A 113 9.55 -8.10 -9.22
N ASP A 114 8.70 -9.07 -8.93
CA ASP A 114 9.02 -10.50 -9.04
C ASP A 114 8.92 -11.03 -10.48
N GLY A 115 8.33 -10.25 -11.40
CA GLY A 115 8.05 -10.71 -12.76
C GLY A 115 7.03 -11.85 -12.82
N CYS A 116 6.18 -11.98 -11.80
CA CYS A 116 5.17 -13.03 -11.71
C CYS A 116 3.75 -12.51 -12.03
N PRO A 117 2.82 -13.37 -12.46
CA PRO A 117 1.43 -13.01 -12.58
C PRO A 117 0.84 -12.59 -11.22
N PRO A 118 -0.11 -11.63 -11.18
CA PRO A 118 -0.75 -11.23 -9.93
C PRO A 118 -1.42 -12.37 -9.16
N GLU A 119 -1.89 -13.40 -9.86
CA GLU A 119 -2.50 -14.59 -9.27
C GLU A 119 -1.54 -15.36 -8.36
N GLU A 120 -0.26 -15.46 -8.74
CA GLU A 120 0.78 -16.08 -7.91
C GLU A 120 1.07 -15.22 -6.67
N MET A 121 1.14 -13.89 -6.84
CA MET A 121 1.35 -12.96 -5.73
C MET A 121 0.22 -12.99 -4.70
N LEU A 122 -1.02 -13.36 -5.11
CA LEU A 122 -2.14 -13.53 -4.18
C LEU A 122 -1.83 -14.57 -3.09
N GLU A 123 -1.07 -15.62 -3.38
CA GLU A 123 -0.72 -16.65 -2.41
C GLU A 123 0.17 -16.12 -1.28
N TYR A 124 0.97 -15.08 -1.56
CA TYR A 124 1.93 -14.52 -0.60
C TYR A 124 1.36 -13.38 0.24
N CYS A 125 0.50 -12.54 -0.33
CA CYS A 125 0.07 -11.30 0.32
C CYS A 125 -1.38 -10.90 0.00
N GLY A 126 -2.19 -11.83 -0.50
CA GLY A 126 -3.61 -11.60 -0.78
C GLY A 126 -4.39 -11.19 0.46
N ASP A 127 -4.04 -11.70 1.64
CA ASP A 127 -4.61 -11.32 2.92
C ASP A 127 -4.40 -9.82 3.24
N LEU A 128 -3.18 -9.31 3.08
CA LEU A 128 -2.87 -7.89 3.30
C LEU A 128 -3.56 -7.00 2.27
N ALA A 129 -3.57 -7.41 0.99
CA ALA A 129 -4.23 -6.68 -0.07
C ALA A 129 -5.75 -6.64 0.14
N ALA A 130 -6.35 -7.75 0.58
CA ALA A 130 -7.78 -7.84 0.88
C ALA A 130 -8.19 -6.95 2.05
N VAL A 131 -7.43 -6.98 3.16
CA VAL A 131 -7.69 -6.11 4.31
C VAL A 131 -7.62 -4.64 3.89
N GLY A 132 -6.57 -4.22 3.14
CA GLY A 132 -6.47 -2.87 2.65
C GLY A 132 -7.63 -2.48 1.71
N THR A 133 -8.02 -3.36 0.79
CA THR A 133 -9.12 -3.12 -0.15
C THR A 133 -10.45 -2.90 0.56
N VAL A 134 -10.74 -3.69 1.60
CA VAL A 134 -11.99 -3.57 2.36
C VAL A 134 -11.94 -2.38 3.32
N ALA A 135 -10.80 -2.15 3.98
CA ALA A 135 -10.61 -1.03 4.90
C ALA A 135 -10.75 0.33 4.20
N ASP A 136 -10.31 0.43 2.96
CA ASP A 136 -10.43 1.62 2.12
C ASP A 136 -11.81 1.74 1.42
N VAL A 137 -12.75 0.89 1.79
CA VAL A 137 -14.15 0.90 1.30
C VAL A 137 -14.25 0.84 -0.23
N MET A 138 -13.31 0.15 -0.87
CA MET A 138 -13.30 0.02 -2.33
C MET A 138 -14.43 -0.87 -2.84
N PRO A 139 -15.02 -0.54 -4.02
CA PRO A 139 -16.03 -1.40 -4.63
C PRO A 139 -15.48 -2.82 -4.88
N LEU A 140 -16.18 -3.84 -4.35
CA LEU A 140 -15.79 -5.25 -4.47
C LEU A 140 -16.21 -5.84 -5.83
N THR A 141 -15.73 -5.20 -6.91
CA THR A 141 -15.95 -5.59 -8.31
C THR A 141 -14.61 -5.87 -9.00
N GLY A 142 -14.63 -6.50 -10.17
CA GLY A 142 -13.41 -6.75 -10.96
C GLY A 142 -12.28 -7.39 -10.15
N GLU A 143 -11.08 -6.81 -10.23
CA GLU A 143 -9.89 -7.32 -9.54
C GLU A 143 -10.03 -7.28 -8.01
N ASN A 144 -10.68 -6.25 -7.44
CA ASN A 144 -10.91 -6.16 -6.00
C ASN A 144 -11.69 -7.36 -5.46
N ARG A 145 -12.70 -7.83 -6.20
CA ARG A 145 -13.44 -9.02 -5.82
C ARG A 145 -12.56 -10.28 -5.78
N THR A 146 -11.64 -10.41 -6.73
CA THR A 146 -10.68 -11.52 -6.78
C THR A 146 -9.72 -11.46 -5.60
N ILE A 147 -9.12 -10.30 -5.36
CA ILE A 147 -8.20 -10.05 -4.25
C ILE A 147 -8.88 -10.37 -2.91
N VAL A 148 -10.07 -9.81 -2.66
CA VAL A 148 -10.77 -9.98 -1.39
C VAL A 148 -11.20 -11.43 -1.19
N LYS A 149 -11.69 -12.11 -2.24
CA LYS A 149 -12.07 -13.53 -2.16
C LYS A 149 -10.87 -14.43 -1.83
N ALA A 150 -9.70 -14.18 -2.40
CA ALA A 150 -8.48 -14.93 -2.12
C ALA A 150 -7.97 -14.62 -0.70
N GLY A 151 -7.87 -13.33 -0.35
CA GLY A 151 -7.36 -12.92 0.95
C GLY A 151 -8.21 -13.35 2.14
N LEU A 152 -9.55 -13.38 2.01
CA LEU A 152 -10.43 -13.92 3.05
C LEU A 152 -10.16 -15.40 3.32
N ARG A 153 -9.82 -16.19 2.30
CA ARG A 153 -9.43 -17.60 2.48
C ARG A 153 -8.10 -17.74 3.21
N GLN A 154 -7.15 -16.82 2.94
CA GLN A 154 -5.86 -16.81 3.63
C GLN A 154 -6.02 -16.37 5.09
N LEU A 155 -6.80 -15.31 5.36
CA LEU A 155 -7.08 -14.85 6.72
C LEU A 155 -7.71 -15.95 7.59
N GLN A 156 -8.50 -16.84 6.99
CA GLN A 156 -9.11 -17.97 7.69
C GLN A 156 -8.08 -18.91 8.33
N ASN A 157 -6.90 -19.03 7.70
CA ASN A 157 -5.81 -19.92 8.10
C ASN A 157 -4.48 -19.17 8.18
N THR A 158 -4.52 -17.90 8.57
CA THR A 158 -3.32 -17.07 8.62
C THR A 158 -2.33 -17.55 9.68
N ASP A 159 -1.05 -17.54 9.34
CA ASP A 159 0.08 -17.74 10.26
C ASP A 159 0.82 -16.44 10.55
N ARG A 160 0.35 -15.30 10.01
CA ARG A 160 0.94 -13.98 10.30
C ARG A 160 0.67 -13.58 11.74
N PRO A 161 1.73 -13.39 12.58
CA PRO A 161 1.55 -13.11 14.01
C PRO A 161 0.64 -11.90 14.28
N GLY A 162 0.72 -10.85 13.44
CA GLY A 162 -0.11 -9.66 13.58
C GLY A 162 -1.60 -9.94 13.33
N PHE A 163 -1.93 -10.73 12.32
CA PHE A 163 -3.32 -11.11 12.06
C PHE A 163 -3.83 -12.12 13.10
N CYS A 164 -3.00 -13.07 13.53
CA CYS A 164 -3.38 -13.99 14.60
C CYS A 164 -3.77 -13.22 15.87
N ALA A 165 -2.90 -12.32 16.34
CA ALA A 165 -3.17 -11.50 17.52
C ALA A 165 -4.43 -10.61 17.36
N LEU A 166 -4.58 -9.99 16.16
CA LEU A 166 -5.75 -9.15 15.90
C LEU A 166 -7.05 -9.95 15.86
N LEU A 167 -7.04 -11.13 15.22
CA LEU A 167 -8.22 -12.02 15.20
C LEU A 167 -8.58 -12.55 16.60
N GLU A 168 -7.60 -12.80 17.46
CA GLU A 168 -7.82 -13.15 18.86
C GLU A 168 -8.48 -11.99 19.61
N GLU A 169 -7.94 -10.79 19.50
CA GLU A 169 -8.42 -9.58 20.18
C GLU A 169 -9.89 -9.28 19.82
N VAL A 170 -10.24 -9.40 18.53
CA VAL A 170 -11.63 -9.14 18.08
C VAL A 170 -12.55 -10.37 18.19
N GLY A 171 -12.07 -11.46 18.78
CA GLY A 171 -12.87 -12.68 19.03
C GLY A 171 -13.23 -13.47 17.77
N LEU A 172 -12.42 -13.38 16.71
CA LEU A 172 -12.59 -14.07 15.42
C LEU A 172 -11.63 -15.26 15.25
N ALA A 173 -10.74 -15.53 16.20
CA ALA A 173 -9.84 -16.68 16.12
C ALA A 173 -10.61 -17.99 15.94
N GLY A 174 -10.26 -18.77 14.92
CA GLY A 174 -10.93 -20.02 14.57
C GLY A 174 -12.37 -19.89 14.00
N LYS A 175 -12.82 -18.68 13.73
CA LYS A 175 -14.13 -18.40 13.12
C LYS A 175 -13.98 -17.95 11.66
N PRO A 176 -15.04 -18.12 10.83
CA PRO A 176 -15.05 -17.57 9.48
C PRO A 176 -14.84 -16.05 9.48
N VAL A 177 -13.86 -15.57 8.70
CA VAL A 177 -13.62 -14.14 8.52
C VAL A 177 -14.32 -13.67 7.24
N THR A 178 -15.10 -12.60 7.34
CA THR A 178 -15.86 -12.01 6.23
C THR A 178 -15.37 -10.59 5.93
N ALA A 179 -15.75 -10.04 4.77
CA ALA A 179 -15.48 -8.63 4.47
C ALA A 179 -16.12 -7.69 5.49
N GLU A 180 -17.29 -8.04 6.02
CA GLU A 180 -17.94 -7.27 7.08
C GLU A 180 -17.11 -7.27 8.37
N ASN A 181 -16.51 -8.40 8.75
CA ASN A 181 -15.59 -8.45 9.89
C ASN A 181 -14.36 -7.57 9.67
N ILE A 182 -13.82 -7.52 8.44
CA ILE A 182 -12.74 -6.60 8.14
C ILE A 182 -13.19 -5.15 8.35
N SER A 183 -14.33 -4.75 7.78
CA SER A 183 -14.82 -3.36 7.83
C SER A 183 -15.10 -2.86 9.24
N TYR A 184 -15.65 -3.71 10.13
CA TYR A 184 -16.17 -3.27 11.41
C TYR A 184 -15.35 -3.72 12.63
N ALA A 185 -14.46 -4.68 12.48
CA ALA A 185 -13.71 -5.22 13.61
C ALA A 185 -12.17 -5.18 13.40
N ILE A 186 -11.70 -5.33 12.16
CA ILE A 186 -10.27 -5.44 11.89
C ILE A 186 -9.66 -4.10 11.42
N ALA A 187 -10.39 -3.34 10.60
CA ALA A 187 -9.89 -2.10 9.99
C ALA A 187 -9.94 -0.85 10.88
N PRO A 188 -10.88 -0.70 11.84
CA PRO A 188 -10.96 0.47 12.74
C PRO A 188 -9.75 0.69 13.63
#